data_1ddc77813b361525e9f38f96904b0d3d
#
_entry.id   1ddc77813b361525e9f38f96904b0d3d
#
_cell.length_a   1.000
_cell.length_b   1.000
_cell.length_c   1.000
_cell.angle_alpha   90.00
_cell.angle_beta   90.00
_cell.angle_gamma   90.00
#
_symmetry.space_group_name_H-M   'P 1'
#
loop_
_entity.id
_entity.type
_entity.pdbx_description
1 polymer ?
#
loop_
_entity_poly.entity_id
_entity_poly.type
_entity_poly.pdbx_seq_one_letter_code
_entity_poly.pdbx_strand_id
1 'polypeptide(L)'
;MKKLIIAILLATLLAPYQLKAQLEEEEGGEFSIDINLRPRLEYRNGYNQPRLESDKPSAFISNRARLGINFNNGFLSARMAAQDVSLWGQKPQNDNEGNRFTLNEAWAQITYNEFFAKVGRQSLNYDDGRILSVSNWTPTGIWHDALKIGFENELNTLHLILAYNQSREVTNSGTYYFPIGQPYQNMQTIWYQYHNQAGFSASALFINLGFETGDPTAVPLISDKKYLQTIGTNIGYKNNMWNFMATAYYQMGKNANEQDVSAYMLALRGGYKISPAFTVYGGTEFHPGQDPESDTKSYMDLLYRSNHSFMGAMDYFRGNDYYGVFHKYLGLKWNATKKLELDLSYHHFNSDKYIDVDGSDEKNLGSEIDFKFTYPIRKYIMFEGGYSFMLATDAMPIAKGRPGNTDSWQD
;
A
#
# COMPACT_ATOMS: atom_id res chain seq x y z
N MET A 1 14.80 -5.06 35.98
CA MET A 1 15.63 -4.47 34.94
C MET A 1 14.84 -4.01 33.71
N LYS A 2 13.89 -4.78 33.16
CA LYS A 2 13.10 -4.36 31.96
C LYS A 2 12.25 -3.10 32.15
N LYS A 3 11.70 -2.88 33.34
CA LYS A 3 10.91 -1.67 33.70
C LYS A 3 11.78 -0.41 33.84
N LEU A 4 13.07 -0.56 34.13
CA LEU A 4 13.98 0.57 34.35
C LEU A 4 14.48 1.16 33.02
N ILE A 5 14.66 0.33 31.98
CA ILE A 5 15.14 0.77 30.67
C ILE A 5 14.05 1.54 29.92
N ILE A 6 12.79 1.12 30.04
CA ILE A 6 11.63 1.82 29.46
C ILE A 6 11.42 3.17 30.16
N ALA A 7 11.59 3.22 31.50
CA ALA A 7 11.48 4.48 32.26
C ALA A 7 12.58 5.49 31.91
N ILE A 8 13.80 5.05 31.61
CA ILE A 8 14.90 5.93 31.23
C ILE A 8 14.68 6.47 29.80
N LEU A 9 14.18 5.68 28.86
CA LEU A 9 13.85 6.16 27.52
C LEU A 9 12.66 7.14 27.51
N LEU A 10 11.67 6.94 28.37
CA LEU A 10 10.54 7.87 28.54
C LEU A 10 10.93 9.13 29.33
N ALA A 11 11.78 9.04 30.32
CA ALA A 11 12.21 10.18 31.12
C ALA A 11 13.08 11.18 30.33
N THR A 12 13.83 10.72 29.32
CA THR A 12 14.60 11.60 28.43
C THR A 12 13.72 12.32 27.40
N LEU A 13 12.52 11.81 27.12
CA LEU A 13 11.52 12.41 26.22
C LEU A 13 10.56 13.38 26.94
N LEU A 14 10.48 13.34 28.28
CA LEU A 14 9.52 14.10 29.08
C LEU A 14 10.16 15.20 29.97
N ALA A 15 11.49 15.40 29.91
CA ALA A 15 12.06 16.58 30.51
C ALA A 15 11.59 17.80 29.71
N PRO A 16 10.91 18.79 30.33
CA PRO A 16 10.64 20.07 29.67
C PRO A 16 11.95 20.85 29.64
N TYR A 17 12.87 20.43 28.80
CA TYR A 17 13.89 21.36 28.35
C TYR A 17 13.12 22.40 27.54
N GLN A 18 12.94 23.58 28.13
CA GLN A 18 12.87 24.78 27.33
C GLN A 18 14.19 24.80 26.54
N LEU A 19 14.22 24.10 25.41
CA LEU A 19 15.12 24.40 24.34
C LEU A 19 14.76 25.83 23.92
N LYS A 20 15.33 26.84 24.59
CA LYS A 20 15.68 28.05 23.91
C LYS A 20 16.63 27.58 22.81
N ALA A 21 16.09 27.29 21.65
CA ALA A 21 16.85 27.34 20.43
C ALA A 21 17.39 28.77 20.38
N GLN A 22 18.59 29.00 20.87
CA GLN A 22 19.46 30.03 20.32
C GLN A 22 19.62 29.53 18.85
N LEU A 23 18.76 30.06 18.00
CA LEU A 23 19.00 30.12 16.59
C LEU A 23 20.26 31.05 16.48
N GLU A 24 21.45 30.49 16.59
CA GLU A 24 22.58 31.01 15.86
C GLU A 24 22.10 31.08 14.42
N GLU A 25 22.30 32.21 13.78
CA GLU A 25 21.99 32.47 12.37
C GLU A 25 22.81 31.52 11.46
N GLU A 26 22.56 30.22 11.51
CA GLU A 26 23.08 29.25 10.59
C GLU A 26 22.01 28.94 9.56
N GLU A 27 22.25 29.56 8.39
CA GLU A 27 21.72 29.27 7.07
C GLU A 27 20.21 29.08 7.00
N GLY A 28 19.54 30.13 6.52
CA GLY A 28 18.09 30.14 6.30
C GLY A 28 17.61 28.90 5.55
N GLY A 29 16.74 28.13 6.19
CA GLY A 29 16.19 26.92 5.60
C GLY A 29 15.34 27.24 4.38
N GLU A 30 15.24 26.28 3.47
CA GLU A 30 14.44 26.40 2.26
C GLU A 30 12.98 26.01 2.54
N PHE A 31 12.07 26.89 2.15
CA PHE A 31 10.66 26.59 2.06
C PHE A 31 10.30 26.25 0.61
N SER A 32 9.51 25.21 0.43
CA SER A 32 8.92 24.89 -0.85
C SER A 32 7.44 24.53 -0.74
N ILE A 33 6.70 24.81 -1.80
CA ILE A 33 5.28 24.49 -1.90
C ILE A 33 5.10 23.53 -3.06
N ASP A 34 4.35 22.46 -2.85
CA ASP A 34 3.91 21.57 -3.91
C ASP A 34 2.39 21.52 -4.01
N ILE A 35 1.89 21.45 -5.25
CA ILE A 35 0.45 21.34 -5.55
C ILE A 35 0.27 20.11 -6.42
N ASN A 36 -0.69 19.26 -6.05
CA ASN A 36 -1.09 18.13 -6.87
C ASN A 36 -2.60 18.19 -7.13
N LEU A 37 -2.95 18.42 -8.40
CA LEU A 37 -4.34 18.35 -8.89
C LEU A 37 -4.45 17.14 -9.80
N ARG A 38 -5.36 16.21 -9.48
CA ARG A 38 -5.56 14.99 -10.24
C ARG A 38 -7.04 14.69 -10.43
N PRO A 39 -7.70 15.33 -11.40
CA PRO A 39 -8.98 14.85 -11.90
C PRO A 39 -8.78 13.52 -12.64
N ARG A 40 -9.66 12.55 -12.43
CA ARG A 40 -9.63 11.24 -13.07
C ARG A 40 -11.04 10.81 -13.45
N LEU A 41 -11.30 10.73 -14.76
CA LEU A 41 -12.50 10.12 -15.31
C LEU A 41 -12.32 8.60 -15.30
N GLU A 42 -13.29 7.89 -14.80
CA GLU A 42 -13.36 6.44 -14.83
C GLU A 42 -14.72 5.99 -15.40
N TYR A 43 -14.65 4.99 -16.27
CA TYR A 43 -15.78 4.17 -16.68
C TYR A 43 -15.52 2.75 -16.18
N ARG A 44 -16.49 2.14 -15.54
CA ARG A 44 -16.37 0.81 -14.93
C ARG A 44 -17.56 -0.04 -15.31
N ASN A 45 -17.27 -1.21 -15.87
CA ASN A 45 -18.24 -2.18 -16.29
C ASN A 45 -17.73 -3.60 -15.93
N GLY A 46 -17.85 -3.97 -14.64
CA GLY A 46 -17.28 -5.19 -14.09
C GLY A 46 -15.92 -5.00 -13.42
N TYR A 47 -15.59 -3.80 -12.95
CA TYR A 47 -14.37 -3.52 -12.20
C TYR A 47 -14.38 -4.24 -10.84
N ASN A 48 -13.28 -4.90 -10.49
CA ASN A 48 -12.97 -5.68 -9.27
C ASN A 48 -13.87 -6.89 -8.98
N GLN A 49 -14.91 -7.12 -9.75
CA GLN A 49 -15.81 -8.26 -9.64
C GLN A 49 -16.56 -8.46 -10.96
N PRO A 50 -16.98 -9.70 -11.29
CA PRO A 50 -17.75 -9.97 -12.48
C PRO A 50 -19.07 -9.20 -12.49
N ARG A 51 -19.43 -8.66 -13.65
CA ARG A 51 -20.70 -7.99 -13.89
C ARG A 51 -21.80 -9.03 -14.08
N LEU A 52 -22.91 -8.86 -13.39
CA LEU A 52 -24.16 -9.59 -13.68
C LEU A 52 -24.89 -8.91 -14.85
N GLU A 53 -25.74 -9.62 -15.55
CA GLU A 53 -26.58 -9.07 -16.62
C GLU A 53 -27.45 -7.88 -16.16
N SER A 54 -27.83 -7.86 -14.88
CA SER A 54 -28.61 -6.77 -14.28
C SER A 54 -27.79 -5.52 -13.95
N ASP A 55 -26.47 -5.61 -13.93
CA ASP A 55 -25.60 -4.50 -13.57
C ASP A 55 -25.52 -3.48 -14.69
N LYS A 56 -25.40 -2.23 -14.32
CA LYS A 56 -25.18 -1.12 -15.26
C LYS A 56 -23.78 -0.54 -15.08
N PRO A 57 -23.14 -0.14 -16.17
CA PRO A 57 -21.85 0.54 -16.09
C PRO A 57 -21.93 1.81 -15.24
N SER A 58 -20.83 2.15 -14.60
CA SER A 58 -20.68 3.35 -13.80
C SER A 58 -19.66 4.30 -14.45
N ALA A 59 -19.97 5.60 -14.44
CA ALA A 59 -19.04 6.63 -14.87
C ALA A 59 -19.00 7.76 -13.84
N PHE A 60 -17.81 8.21 -13.49
CA PHE A 60 -17.62 9.28 -12.54
C PHE A 60 -16.26 9.98 -12.73
N ILE A 61 -16.17 11.21 -12.20
CA ILE A 61 -14.89 11.93 -12.15
C ILE A 61 -14.51 12.09 -10.68
N SER A 62 -13.43 11.44 -10.28
CA SER A 62 -12.80 11.67 -8.98
C SER A 62 -11.77 12.79 -9.09
N ASN A 63 -11.60 13.53 -8.00
CA ASN A 63 -10.62 14.59 -7.92
C ASN A 63 -9.82 14.50 -6.63
N ARG A 64 -8.52 14.78 -6.73
CA ARG A 64 -7.65 15.06 -5.60
C ARG A 64 -7.00 16.42 -5.79
N ALA A 65 -7.19 17.30 -4.84
CA ALA A 65 -6.47 18.57 -4.71
C ALA A 65 -5.63 18.50 -3.43
N ARG A 66 -4.29 18.49 -3.55
CA ARG A 66 -3.37 18.45 -2.42
C ARG A 66 -2.42 19.64 -2.47
N LEU A 67 -2.26 20.29 -1.33
CA LEU A 67 -1.29 21.35 -1.10
C LEU A 67 -0.32 20.89 -0.03
N GLY A 68 0.96 20.90 -0.33
CA GLY A 68 2.06 20.60 0.59
C GLY A 68 2.96 21.80 0.82
N ILE A 69 3.39 21.98 2.05
CA ILE A 69 4.42 22.95 2.46
C ILE A 69 5.56 22.14 3.07
N ASN A 70 6.77 22.41 2.63
CA ASN A 70 7.98 21.73 3.09
C ASN A 70 8.97 22.78 3.63
N PHE A 71 9.69 22.38 4.65
CA PHE A 71 10.84 23.11 5.19
C PHE A 71 12.05 22.18 5.28
N ASN A 72 13.23 22.65 4.96
CA ASN A 72 14.47 21.91 5.11
C ASN A 72 15.66 22.85 5.33
N ASN A 73 16.47 22.56 6.35
CA ASN A 73 17.76 23.25 6.58
C ASN A 73 18.92 22.27 6.78
N GLY A 74 18.78 21.03 6.33
CA GLY A 74 19.76 19.96 6.51
C GLY A 74 19.61 19.23 7.84
N PHE A 75 19.55 19.92 8.97
CA PHE A 75 19.32 19.31 10.28
C PHE A 75 17.84 19.01 10.54
N LEU A 76 16.96 19.97 10.26
CA LEU A 76 15.51 19.86 10.43
C LEU A 76 14.79 19.85 9.09
N SER A 77 13.99 18.84 8.87
CA SER A 77 13.01 18.80 7.77
C SER A 77 11.61 18.68 8.33
N ALA A 78 10.65 19.36 7.72
CA ALA A 78 9.25 19.27 8.10
C ALA A 78 8.37 19.33 6.86
N ARG A 79 7.23 18.65 6.91
CA ARG A 79 6.21 18.69 5.87
C ARG A 79 4.82 18.74 6.49
N MET A 80 3.98 19.56 5.91
CA MET A 80 2.53 19.57 6.14
C MET A 80 1.83 19.51 4.79
N ALA A 81 0.92 18.53 4.60
CA ALA A 81 0.15 18.40 3.38
C ALA A 81 -1.33 18.17 3.70
N ALA A 82 -2.18 19.07 3.21
CA ALA A 82 -3.63 18.95 3.29
C ALA A 82 -4.22 18.61 1.91
N GLN A 83 -5.31 17.85 1.89
CA GLN A 83 -5.96 17.46 0.65
C GLN A 83 -7.50 17.50 0.74
N ASP A 84 -8.12 17.82 -0.39
CA ASP A 84 -9.52 17.52 -0.69
C ASP A 84 -9.60 16.34 -1.65
N VAL A 85 -10.45 15.38 -1.34
CA VAL A 85 -10.75 14.24 -2.19
C VAL A 85 -12.26 14.17 -2.36
N SER A 86 -12.72 14.27 -3.60
CA SER A 86 -14.14 14.39 -3.92
C SER A 86 -14.49 13.78 -5.28
N LEU A 87 -15.78 13.55 -5.51
CA LEU A 87 -16.35 13.33 -6.83
C LEU A 87 -16.96 14.63 -7.35
N TRP A 88 -16.87 14.87 -8.65
CA TRP A 88 -17.52 16.04 -9.24
C TRP A 88 -19.04 15.95 -9.07
N GLY A 89 -19.64 17.03 -8.60
CA GLY A 89 -21.07 17.09 -8.30
C GLY A 89 -21.50 16.37 -7.02
N GLN A 90 -20.57 15.86 -6.21
CA GLN A 90 -20.90 15.12 -4.99
C GLN A 90 -21.61 15.95 -3.95
N LYS A 91 -21.41 17.28 -3.93
CA LYS A 91 -22.08 18.17 -2.98
C LYS A 91 -22.82 19.31 -3.67
N PRO A 92 -23.94 19.76 -3.08
CA PRO A 92 -24.59 21.00 -3.47
C PRO A 92 -23.64 22.20 -3.32
N GLN A 93 -23.83 23.24 -4.16
CA GLN A 93 -23.01 24.46 -4.10
C GLN A 93 -23.17 25.22 -2.76
N ASN A 94 -24.33 25.08 -2.12
CA ASN A 94 -24.67 25.76 -0.88
C ASN A 94 -24.50 24.90 0.37
N ASP A 95 -23.87 23.73 0.24
CA ASP A 95 -23.60 22.87 1.38
C ASP A 95 -22.34 23.34 2.11
N ASN A 96 -22.53 23.99 3.23
CA ASN A 96 -21.47 24.44 4.14
C ASN A 96 -21.12 23.37 5.20
N GLU A 97 -21.80 22.24 5.22
CA GLU A 97 -21.57 21.17 6.17
C GLU A 97 -20.49 20.20 5.66
N GLY A 98 -19.56 19.90 6.53
CA GLY A 98 -18.60 18.83 6.39
C GLY A 98 -17.23 19.24 5.86
N ASN A 99 -16.25 19.04 6.74
CA ASN A 99 -14.84 19.17 6.45
C ASN A 99 -14.42 18.12 5.39
N ARG A 100 -13.89 18.61 4.26
CA ARG A 100 -13.34 17.76 3.20
C ARG A 100 -11.82 17.72 3.24
N PHE A 101 -11.22 18.75 3.82
CA PHE A 101 -9.79 18.80 3.97
C PHE A 101 -9.34 17.77 5.01
N THR A 102 -8.53 16.84 4.56
CA THR A 102 -7.86 15.90 5.44
C THR A 102 -6.37 16.18 5.46
N LEU A 103 -5.77 16.07 6.64
CA LEU A 103 -4.33 16.15 6.78
C LEU A 103 -3.73 14.83 6.29
N ASN A 104 -3.08 14.88 5.13
CA ASN A 104 -2.45 13.71 4.50
C ASN A 104 -1.08 13.41 5.11
N GLU A 105 -0.27 14.45 5.32
CA GLU A 105 1.04 14.36 5.99
C GLU A 105 1.21 15.53 6.95
N ALA A 106 1.81 15.29 8.11
CA ALA A 106 2.22 16.30 9.08
C ALA A 106 3.31 15.70 9.95
N TRP A 107 4.57 15.95 9.59
CA TRP A 107 5.70 15.36 10.27
C TRP A 107 6.87 16.33 10.36
N ALA A 108 7.75 16.08 11.35
CA ALA A 108 9.05 16.68 11.46
C ALA A 108 10.13 15.59 11.57
N GLN A 109 11.30 15.87 11.04
CA GLN A 109 12.47 14.98 11.06
C GLN A 109 13.70 15.77 11.43
N ILE A 110 14.46 15.26 12.39
CA ILE A 110 15.83 15.71 12.66
C ILE A 110 16.80 14.69 12.06
N THR A 111 17.85 15.19 11.45
CA THR A 111 18.89 14.38 10.79
C THR A 111 20.25 14.80 11.34
N TYR A 112 21.04 13.81 11.75
CA TYR A 112 22.41 14.03 12.18
C TYR A 112 23.32 12.94 11.59
N ASN A 113 24.20 13.35 10.69
CA ASN A 113 24.98 12.44 9.87
C ASN A 113 24.09 11.42 9.15
N GLU A 114 24.32 10.13 9.36
CA GLU A 114 23.58 9.02 8.77
C GLU A 114 22.32 8.62 9.55
N PHE A 115 22.04 9.27 10.68
CA PHE A 115 20.91 8.95 11.54
C PHE A 115 19.80 9.99 11.44
N PHE A 116 18.55 9.55 11.55
CA PHE A 116 17.43 10.46 11.67
C PHE A 116 16.35 9.93 12.60
N ALA A 117 15.53 10.86 13.10
CA ALA A 117 14.28 10.56 13.79
C ALA A 117 13.16 11.41 13.18
N LYS A 118 12.09 10.76 12.71
CA LYS A 118 10.93 11.35 12.07
C LYS A 118 9.66 11.01 12.86
N VAL A 119 8.90 12.03 13.22
CA VAL A 119 7.66 11.85 14.01
C VAL A 119 6.49 12.58 13.35
N GLY A 120 5.31 11.97 13.43
CA GLY A 120 4.06 12.51 12.94
C GLY A 120 3.43 11.67 11.84
N ARG A 121 2.41 12.26 11.18
CA ARG A 121 1.67 11.62 10.09
C ARG A 121 2.51 11.56 8.83
N GLN A 122 2.83 10.38 8.39
CA GLN A 122 3.76 10.14 7.30
C GLN A 122 3.35 8.94 6.45
N SER A 123 3.74 8.96 5.19
CA SER A 123 3.63 7.79 4.31
C SER A 123 4.75 6.80 4.61
N LEU A 124 4.44 5.51 4.56
CA LEU A 124 5.40 4.41 4.64
C LEU A 124 5.36 3.67 3.31
N ASN A 125 6.51 3.59 2.64
CA ASN A 125 6.64 2.88 1.36
C ASN A 125 7.93 2.09 1.38
N TYR A 126 7.82 0.77 1.33
CA TYR A 126 8.95 -0.13 1.43
C TYR A 126 8.93 -1.17 0.32
N ASP A 127 10.13 -1.53 -0.16
CA ASP A 127 10.33 -2.50 -1.21
C ASP A 127 9.56 -2.13 -2.49
N ASP A 128 8.69 -3.02 -2.95
CA ASP A 128 7.85 -2.78 -4.12
C ASP A 128 6.44 -2.28 -3.78
N GLY A 129 6.17 -2.02 -2.50
CA GLY A 129 4.87 -1.54 -2.03
C GLY A 129 3.81 -2.64 -1.86
N ARG A 130 4.21 -3.92 -1.77
CA ARG A 130 3.27 -5.03 -1.57
C ARG A 130 2.71 -5.12 -0.17
N ILE A 131 3.44 -4.67 0.82
CA ILE A 131 3.03 -4.70 2.23
C ILE A 131 2.80 -3.30 2.79
N LEU A 132 3.74 -2.40 2.59
CA LEU A 132 3.63 -0.99 2.98
C LEU A 132 3.79 -0.11 1.75
N SER A 133 2.76 0.67 1.42
CA SER A 133 2.72 1.52 0.23
C SER A 133 2.01 2.85 0.52
N VAL A 134 2.37 3.87 -0.24
CA VAL A 134 1.66 5.17 -0.27
C VAL A 134 0.27 5.06 -0.94
N SER A 135 -0.01 3.96 -1.63
CA SER A 135 -1.25 3.73 -2.40
C SER A 135 -1.69 4.96 -3.23
N ASN A 136 -0.78 5.44 -4.08
CA ASN A 136 -1.02 6.68 -4.83
C ASN A 136 -2.15 6.56 -5.88
N TRP A 137 -2.56 5.35 -6.25
CA TRP A 137 -3.72 5.11 -7.11
C TRP A 137 -5.01 5.61 -6.46
N THR A 138 -5.26 5.28 -5.19
CA THR A 138 -6.41 5.79 -4.47
C THR A 138 -6.28 7.31 -4.29
N PRO A 139 -7.37 8.08 -4.46
CA PRO A 139 -7.30 9.52 -4.27
C PRO A 139 -6.81 9.93 -2.88
N THR A 140 -7.18 9.19 -1.83
CA THR A 140 -6.81 9.49 -0.44
C THR A 140 -5.35 9.19 -0.12
N GLY A 141 -4.77 8.14 -0.71
CA GLY A 141 -3.48 7.60 -0.27
C GLY A 141 -3.58 6.85 1.07
N ILE A 142 -2.42 6.40 1.58
CA ILE A 142 -2.28 5.74 2.89
C ILE A 142 -1.21 6.47 3.68
N TRP A 143 -1.45 6.67 4.98
CA TRP A 143 -0.51 7.27 5.93
C TRP A 143 -0.57 6.57 7.28
N HIS A 144 0.45 6.82 8.10
CA HIS A 144 0.56 6.30 9.46
C HIS A 144 1.03 7.40 10.41
N ASP A 145 0.44 7.50 11.58
CA ASP A 145 0.92 8.33 12.67
C ASP A 145 1.98 7.53 13.44
N ALA A 146 3.25 7.88 13.26
CA ALA A 146 4.35 7.03 13.69
C ALA A 146 5.62 7.82 14.07
N LEU A 147 6.45 7.19 14.89
CA LEU A 147 7.87 7.51 15.06
C LEU A 147 8.68 6.57 14.15
N LYS A 148 9.52 7.13 13.29
CA LYS A 148 10.49 6.40 12.48
C LYS A 148 11.90 6.84 12.84
N ILE A 149 12.73 5.90 13.25
CA ILE A 149 14.16 6.09 13.50
C ILE A 149 14.90 5.37 12.39
N GLY A 150 15.88 6.02 11.78
CA GLY A 150 16.61 5.46 10.65
C GLY A 150 18.10 5.70 10.71
N PHE A 151 18.80 4.80 10.04
CA PHE A 151 20.20 4.89 9.66
C PHE A 151 20.28 4.67 8.16
N GLU A 152 20.89 5.59 7.44
CA GLU A 152 21.04 5.54 5.98
C GLU A 152 22.45 5.93 5.57
N ASN A 153 23.12 5.06 4.84
CA ASN A 153 24.37 5.35 4.16
C ASN A 153 24.37 4.83 2.72
N GLU A 154 25.50 4.92 2.02
CA GLU A 154 25.59 4.56 0.59
C GLU A 154 25.22 3.11 0.28
N LEU A 155 25.34 2.18 1.22
CA LEU A 155 25.10 0.75 1.00
C LEU A 155 23.96 0.19 1.82
N ASN A 156 23.65 0.81 2.96
CA ASN A 156 22.76 0.23 3.96
C ASN A 156 21.70 1.24 4.40
N THR A 157 20.48 0.78 4.54
CA THR A 157 19.37 1.51 5.15
C THR A 157 18.75 0.63 6.22
N LEU A 158 18.56 1.14 7.42
CA LEU A 158 17.87 0.47 8.52
C LEU A 158 16.82 1.41 9.12
N HIS A 159 15.57 0.98 9.15
CA HIS A 159 14.47 1.74 9.75
C HIS A 159 13.81 0.93 10.87
N LEU A 160 13.57 1.59 12.00
CA LEU A 160 12.66 1.17 13.06
C LEU A 160 11.46 2.10 13.06
N ILE A 161 10.25 1.54 13.00
CA ILE A 161 8.99 2.28 12.97
C ILE A 161 8.11 1.81 14.12
N LEU A 162 7.58 2.77 14.87
CA LEU A 162 6.70 2.53 16.00
C LEU A 162 5.44 3.39 15.82
N ALA A 163 4.26 2.75 15.84
CA ALA A 163 2.98 3.45 15.82
C ALA A 163 2.09 2.95 16.95
N TYR A 164 1.30 3.87 17.51
CA TYR A 164 0.31 3.58 18.53
C TYR A 164 -0.91 4.46 18.32
N ASN A 165 -2.04 3.83 18.00
CA ASN A 165 -3.29 4.48 17.66
C ASN A 165 -4.27 4.47 18.85
N GLN A 166 -5.03 5.53 18.96
CA GLN A 166 -6.07 5.71 19.98
C GLN A 166 -7.29 6.36 19.34
N SER A 167 -8.47 5.91 19.75
CA SER A 167 -9.73 6.44 19.20
C SER A 167 -10.23 7.69 19.95
N ARG A 168 -9.77 7.90 21.19
CA ARG A 168 -10.14 9.05 22.03
C ARG A 168 -9.13 9.26 23.15
N GLU A 169 -9.10 10.47 23.69
CA GLU A 169 -8.44 10.75 24.97
C GLU A 169 -9.28 10.20 26.14
N VAL A 170 -8.60 9.54 27.08
CA VAL A 170 -9.22 9.04 28.32
C VAL A 170 -8.36 9.43 29.53
N THR A 171 -9.02 9.81 30.63
CA THR A 171 -8.35 10.20 31.87
C THR A 171 -8.20 9.04 32.83
N ASN A 172 -9.09 8.02 32.77
CA ASN A 172 -9.11 6.84 33.65
C ASN A 172 -9.92 5.71 32.99
N SER A 173 -10.08 4.59 33.65
CA SER A 173 -10.91 3.45 33.21
C SER A 173 -10.33 2.62 32.08
N GLY A 174 -9.03 2.77 31.77
CA GLY A 174 -8.36 2.05 30.68
C GLY A 174 -8.68 2.60 29.28
N THR A 175 -7.95 2.12 28.29
CA THR A 175 -8.09 2.53 26.88
C THR A 175 -8.47 1.32 26.04
N TYR A 176 -9.54 1.43 25.27
CA TYR A 176 -9.92 0.48 24.24
C TYR A 176 -9.84 1.18 22.88
N TYR A 177 -9.17 0.57 21.90
CA TYR A 177 -9.03 1.13 20.56
C TYR A 177 -10.14 0.61 19.65
N PHE A 178 -11.01 1.52 19.18
CA PHE A 178 -11.94 1.26 18.10
C PHE A 178 -11.24 1.61 16.76
N PRO A 179 -11.15 0.70 15.79
CA PRO A 179 -10.39 0.91 14.56
C PRO A 179 -11.11 1.83 13.56
N ILE A 180 -11.33 3.10 13.96
CA ILE A 180 -11.97 4.11 13.12
C ILE A 180 -11.00 4.80 12.14
N GLY A 181 -9.69 4.73 12.39
CA GLY A 181 -8.65 5.31 11.54
C GLY A 181 -7.78 4.21 10.92
N GLN A 182 -6.81 3.72 11.68
CA GLN A 182 -5.98 2.58 11.27
C GLN A 182 -6.61 1.27 11.73
N PRO A 183 -6.45 0.16 11.00
CA PRO A 183 -7.00 -1.13 11.41
C PRO A 183 -6.26 -1.77 12.60
N TYR A 184 -5.08 -1.27 12.98
CA TYR A 184 -4.28 -1.75 14.11
C TYR A 184 -4.23 -0.72 15.24
N GLN A 185 -4.10 -1.17 16.48
CA GLN A 185 -3.82 -0.31 17.61
C GLN A 185 -2.33 0.05 17.70
N ASN A 186 -1.44 -0.93 17.51
CA ASN A 186 0.00 -0.68 17.54
C ASN A 186 0.71 -1.42 16.41
N MET A 187 1.83 -0.84 15.95
CA MET A 187 2.70 -1.39 14.94
C MET A 187 4.16 -1.23 15.35
N GLN A 188 4.91 -2.30 15.23
CA GLN A 188 6.37 -2.30 15.31
C GLN A 188 6.90 -2.86 14.00
N THR A 189 7.75 -2.10 13.33
CA THR A 189 8.33 -2.51 12.04
C THR A 189 9.82 -2.30 12.05
N ILE A 190 10.55 -3.28 11.56
CA ILE A 190 11.98 -3.20 11.26
C ILE A 190 12.14 -3.49 9.78
N TRP A 191 12.83 -2.62 9.08
CA TRP A 191 13.17 -2.81 7.69
C TRP A 191 14.67 -2.50 7.48
N TYR A 192 15.35 -3.42 6.82
CA TYR A 192 16.74 -3.29 6.42
C TYR A 192 16.88 -3.49 4.92
N GLN A 193 17.70 -2.69 4.27
CA GLN A 193 18.07 -2.87 2.87
C GLN A 193 19.58 -2.70 2.71
N TYR A 194 20.16 -3.64 1.99
CA TYR A 194 21.46 -3.51 1.38
C TYR A 194 21.32 -3.24 -0.12
N HIS A 195 22.10 -2.33 -0.65
CA HIS A 195 22.23 -2.11 -2.09
C HIS A 195 23.68 -1.73 -2.44
N ASN A 196 24.10 -2.06 -3.65
CA ASN A 196 25.42 -1.75 -4.13
C ASN A 196 25.39 -1.05 -5.50
N GLN A 197 26.52 -0.46 -5.88
CA GLN A 197 26.68 0.25 -7.15
C GLN A 197 26.59 -0.68 -8.38
N ALA A 198 26.76 -1.98 -8.22
CA ALA A 198 26.59 -2.97 -9.31
C ALA A 198 25.13 -3.28 -9.62
N GLY A 199 24.18 -2.67 -8.90
CA GLY A 199 22.74 -2.81 -9.13
C GLY A 199 22.08 -3.94 -8.35
N PHE A 200 22.78 -4.63 -7.45
CA PHE A 200 22.19 -5.61 -6.55
C PHE A 200 21.57 -4.93 -5.33
N SER A 201 20.39 -5.39 -4.91
CA SER A 201 19.72 -5.00 -3.67
C SER A 201 19.08 -6.20 -2.98
N ALA A 202 19.07 -6.17 -1.66
CA ALA A 202 18.36 -7.15 -0.85
C ALA A 202 17.77 -6.45 0.38
N SER A 203 16.53 -6.75 0.73
CA SER A 203 15.88 -6.22 1.93
C SER A 203 15.34 -7.32 2.82
N ALA A 204 15.13 -6.98 4.08
CA ALA A 204 14.40 -7.77 5.05
C ALA A 204 13.39 -6.88 5.78
N LEU A 205 12.15 -7.32 5.87
CA LEU A 205 11.05 -6.65 6.54
C LEU A 205 10.48 -7.53 7.65
N PHE A 206 10.26 -6.96 8.81
CA PHE A 206 9.45 -7.53 9.89
C PHE A 206 8.43 -6.51 10.34
N ILE A 207 7.16 -6.90 10.39
CA ILE A 207 6.05 -6.10 10.91
C ILE A 207 5.33 -6.92 11.97
N ASN A 208 5.05 -6.31 13.11
CA ASN A 208 4.14 -6.82 14.12
C ASN A 208 2.99 -5.84 14.30
N LEU A 209 1.77 -6.29 14.03
CA LEU A 209 0.54 -5.51 14.19
C LEU A 209 -0.24 -6.04 15.39
N GLY A 210 -0.63 -5.15 16.31
CA GLY A 210 -1.49 -5.47 17.43
C GLY A 210 -2.92 -4.95 17.21
N PHE A 211 -3.89 -5.84 17.34
CA PHE A 211 -5.31 -5.57 17.22
C PHE A 211 -5.98 -5.63 18.60
N GLU A 212 -6.86 -4.70 18.89
CA GLU A 212 -7.69 -4.70 20.09
C GLU A 212 -8.89 -5.64 19.89
N THR A 213 -9.08 -6.61 20.79
CA THR A 213 -10.09 -7.67 20.64
C THR A 213 -10.88 -7.95 21.93
N GLY A 214 -10.61 -7.27 23.04
CA GLY A 214 -11.36 -7.44 24.29
C GLY A 214 -12.81 -6.96 24.21
N ASP A 215 -13.46 -6.84 25.36
CA ASP A 215 -14.83 -6.33 25.48
C ASP A 215 -14.85 -4.88 26.00
N PRO A 216 -15.19 -3.90 25.14
CA PRO A 216 -15.26 -2.49 25.54
C PRO A 216 -16.44 -2.18 26.46
N THR A 217 -17.41 -3.09 26.60
CA THR A 217 -18.62 -2.90 27.41
C THR A 217 -18.49 -3.52 28.78
N ALA A 218 -17.48 -4.33 29.04
CA ALA A 218 -17.25 -4.97 30.31
C ALA A 218 -16.89 -3.96 31.43
N VAL A 219 -17.27 -4.27 32.65
CA VAL A 219 -16.92 -3.49 33.84
C VAL A 219 -16.26 -4.42 34.86
N PRO A 220 -14.92 -4.29 35.09
CA PRO A 220 -14.00 -3.38 34.42
C PRO A 220 -13.81 -3.70 32.92
N LEU A 221 -13.39 -2.68 32.15
CA LEU A 221 -13.06 -2.80 30.74
C LEU A 221 -12.08 -3.96 30.47
N ILE A 222 -12.41 -4.85 29.53
CA ILE A 222 -11.54 -5.94 29.11
C ILE A 222 -10.84 -5.49 27.82
N SER A 223 -9.52 -5.29 27.91
CA SER A 223 -8.64 -5.01 26.77
C SER A 223 -7.75 -6.23 26.58
N ASP A 224 -7.92 -6.92 25.47
CA ASP A 224 -7.05 -8.00 25.01
C ASP A 224 -6.43 -7.64 23.65
N LYS A 225 -5.33 -8.26 23.27
CA LYS A 225 -4.61 -7.95 22.04
C LYS A 225 -4.18 -9.22 21.34
N LYS A 226 -4.45 -9.24 20.05
CA LYS A 226 -3.93 -10.26 19.14
C LYS A 226 -2.88 -9.64 18.24
N TYR A 227 -1.93 -10.44 17.84
CA TYR A 227 -0.79 -9.98 17.06
C TYR A 227 -0.65 -10.78 15.77
N LEU A 228 -0.48 -10.05 14.67
CA LEU A 228 -0.19 -10.59 13.36
C LEU A 228 1.21 -10.14 12.96
N GLN A 229 2.09 -11.11 12.72
CA GLN A 229 3.45 -10.87 12.26
C GLN A 229 3.55 -11.11 10.77
N THR A 230 4.31 -10.25 10.09
CA THR A 230 4.70 -10.43 8.68
C THR A 230 6.21 -10.30 8.57
N ILE A 231 6.85 -11.31 7.99
CA ILE A 231 8.28 -11.30 7.67
C ILE A 231 8.45 -11.49 6.17
N GLY A 232 9.44 -10.83 5.58
CA GLY A 232 9.70 -11.03 4.15
C GLY A 232 10.96 -10.38 3.65
N THR A 233 11.20 -10.59 2.37
CA THR A 233 12.39 -10.14 1.67
C THR A 233 12.08 -9.77 0.24
N ASN A 234 12.84 -8.81 -0.28
CA ASN A 234 12.94 -8.50 -1.70
C ASN A 234 14.40 -8.57 -2.11
N ILE A 235 14.69 -9.31 -3.18
CA ILE A 235 16.01 -9.42 -3.76
C ILE A 235 15.92 -8.90 -5.19
N GLY A 236 16.69 -7.88 -5.51
CA GLY A 236 16.66 -7.19 -6.78
C GLY A 236 18.01 -7.14 -7.47
N TYR A 237 17.96 -7.09 -8.79
CA TYR A 237 19.10 -6.74 -9.62
C TYR A 237 18.63 -5.82 -10.74
N LYS A 238 19.28 -4.67 -10.88
CA LYS A 238 18.95 -3.68 -11.92
C LYS A 238 20.22 -3.10 -12.52
N ASN A 239 20.29 -3.13 -13.83
CA ASN A 239 21.30 -2.42 -14.61
C ASN A 239 20.64 -1.66 -15.80
N ASN A 240 21.42 -1.23 -16.76
CA ASN A 240 20.92 -0.48 -17.91
C ASN A 240 19.97 -1.29 -18.83
N MET A 241 20.05 -2.62 -18.82
CA MET A 241 19.28 -3.52 -19.68
C MET A 241 18.30 -4.40 -18.91
N TRP A 242 18.69 -4.87 -17.74
CA TRP A 242 17.95 -5.86 -16.96
C TRP A 242 17.40 -5.26 -15.67
N ASN A 243 16.20 -5.70 -15.30
CA ASN A 243 15.60 -5.44 -14.01
C ASN A 243 14.93 -6.72 -13.53
N PHE A 244 15.40 -7.29 -12.43
CA PHE A 244 14.81 -8.49 -11.81
C PHE A 244 14.48 -8.22 -10.36
N MET A 245 13.40 -8.83 -9.88
CA MET A 245 13.05 -8.82 -8.47
C MET A 245 12.38 -10.14 -8.09
N ALA A 246 12.82 -10.71 -6.99
CA ALA A 246 12.18 -11.80 -6.28
C ALA A 246 11.67 -11.30 -4.94
N THR A 247 10.44 -11.64 -4.60
CA THR A 247 9.74 -11.22 -3.38
C THR A 247 9.16 -12.44 -2.68
N ALA A 248 9.33 -12.52 -1.37
CA ALA A 248 8.72 -13.54 -0.54
C ALA A 248 8.26 -12.92 0.79
N TYR A 249 7.03 -13.21 1.19
CA TYR A 249 6.48 -12.83 2.50
C TYR A 249 5.80 -14.02 3.16
N TYR A 250 5.89 -14.08 4.48
CA TYR A 250 5.17 -15.02 5.33
C TYR A 250 4.47 -14.27 6.46
N GLN A 251 3.23 -14.65 6.75
CA GLN A 251 2.38 -14.04 7.75
C GLN A 251 1.92 -15.09 8.75
N MET A 252 2.01 -14.78 10.05
CA MET A 252 1.68 -15.70 11.14
C MET A 252 1.09 -14.96 12.34
N GLY A 253 0.44 -15.70 13.22
CA GLY A 253 -0.17 -15.18 14.45
C GLY A 253 -1.68 -15.10 14.35
N LYS A 254 -2.30 -14.05 14.90
CA LYS A 254 -3.75 -13.85 14.89
C LYS A 254 -4.13 -12.52 14.23
N ASN A 255 -5.13 -12.54 13.38
CA ASN A 255 -5.68 -11.33 12.78
C ASN A 255 -6.68 -10.62 13.74
N ALA A 256 -7.27 -9.51 13.25
CA ALA A 256 -8.25 -8.73 14.01
C ALA A 256 -9.53 -9.51 14.37
N ASN A 257 -9.85 -10.60 13.67
CA ASN A 257 -10.98 -11.48 13.94
C ASN A 257 -10.60 -12.66 14.84
N GLU A 258 -9.43 -12.62 15.49
CA GLU A 258 -8.87 -13.67 16.34
C GLU A 258 -8.56 -15.00 15.65
N GLN A 259 -8.66 -15.03 14.31
CA GLN A 259 -8.37 -16.21 13.51
C GLN A 259 -6.86 -16.43 13.44
N ASP A 260 -6.40 -17.65 13.64
CA ASP A 260 -5.02 -18.04 13.41
C ASP A 260 -4.66 -17.90 11.94
N VAL A 261 -3.47 -17.36 11.66
CA VAL A 261 -2.96 -17.09 10.31
C VAL A 261 -1.64 -17.81 10.12
N SER A 262 -1.50 -18.51 9.00
CA SER A 262 -0.25 -19.10 8.51
C SER A 262 -0.29 -19.05 6.99
N ALA A 263 0.21 -17.95 6.42
CA ALA A 263 0.03 -17.65 5.00
C ALA A 263 1.33 -17.10 4.39
N TYR A 264 1.52 -17.32 3.09
CA TYR A 264 2.69 -16.80 2.39
C TYR A 264 2.33 -16.26 1.01
N MET A 265 3.27 -15.52 0.40
CA MET A 265 3.22 -15.16 -1.00
C MET A 265 4.61 -15.18 -1.61
N LEU A 266 4.66 -15.46 -2.90
CA LEU A 266 5.88 -15.44 -3.70
C LEU A 266 5.63 -14.65 -4.98
N ALA A 267 6.59 -13.82 -5.39
CA ALA A 267 6.53 -13.14 -6.67
C ALA A 267 7.92 -13.07 -7.33
N LEU A 268 7.93 -13.22 -8.65
CA LEU A 268 9.09 -12.99 -9.49
C LEU A 268 8.69 -12.03 -10.60
N ARG A 269 9.53 -11.05 -10.88
CA ARG A 269 9.35 -10.15 -12.01
C ARG A 269 10.67 -9.86 -12.68
N GLY A 270 10.62 -9.67 -13.98
CA GLY A 270 11.78 -9.32 -14.79
C GLY A 270 11.44 -8.38 -15.91
N GLY A 271 12.42 -7.61 -16.35
CA GLY A 271 12.31 -6.75 -17.50
C GLY A 271 13.63 -6.69 -18.27
N TYR A 272 13.51 -6.59 -19.57
CA TYR A 272 14.64 -6.46 -20.48
C TYR A 272 14.42 -5.30 -21.45
N LYS A 273 15.33 -4.36 -21.43
CA LYS A 273 15.35 -3.22 -22.36
C LYS A 273 16.02 -3.64 -23.66
N ILE A 274 15.19 -3.98 -24.65
CA ILE A 274 15.64 -4.40 -25.97
C ILE A 274 16.35 -3.25 -26.70
N SER A 275 15.82 -2.04 -26.55
CA SER A 275 16.35 -0.80 -27.13
C SER A 275 15.88 0.41 -26.30
N PRO A 276 16.35 1.62 -26.59
CA PRO A 276 15.78 2.82 -25.94
C PRO A 276 14.27 2.98 -26.12
N ALA A 277 13.71 2.41 -27.20
CA ALA A 277 12.29 2.48 -27.51
C ALA A 277 11.48 1.34 -26.90
N PHE A 278 12.06 0.15 -26.70
CA PHE A 278 11.30 -1.04 -26.34
C PHE A 278 11.84 -1.73 -25.10
N THR A 279 10.92 -2.02 -24.15
CA THR A 279 11.17 -2.85 -22.98
C THR A 279 10.12 -3.95 -22.90
N VAL A 280 10.56 -5.20 -22.86
CA VAL A 280 9.71 -6.34 -22.54
C VAL A 280 9.82 -6.64 -21.05
N TYR A 281 8.71 -7.00 -20.41
CA TYR A 281 8.69 -7.33 -19.00
C TYR A 281 7.65 -8.41 -18.72
N GLY A 282 7.79 -9.08 -17.60
CA GLY A 282 6.84 -10.11 -17.19
C GLY A 282 7.14 -10.63 -15.81
N GLY A 283 6.30 -11.53 -15.36
CA GLY A 283 6.48 -12.11 -14.04
C GLY A 283 5.38 -13.08 -13.66
N THR A 284 5.47 -13.52 -12.42
CA THR A 284 4.50 -14.39 -11.80
C THR A 284 4.35 -14.05 -10.32
N GLU A 285 3.14 -14.24 -9.80
CA GLU A 285 2.83 -14.04 -8.39
C GLU A 285 1.92 -15.17 -7.92
N PHE A 286 2.23 -15.73 -6.75
CA PHE A 286 1.49 -16.84 -6.17
C PHE A 286 1.05 -16.49 -4.75
N HIS A 287 -0.25 -16.63 -4.51
CA HIS A 287 -0.89 -16.56 -3.20
C HIS A 287 -1.66 -17.86 -2.98
N PRO A 288 -1.35 -18.65 -1.96
CA PRO A 288 -2.13 -19.83 -1.61
C PRO A 288 -3.58 -19.48 -1.28
N GLY A 289 -4.49 -20.39 -1.56
CA GLY A 289 -5.87 -20.33 -1.13
C GLY A 289 -6.08 -20.99 0.23
N GLN A 290 -7.30 -20.84 0.79
CA GLN A 290 -7.69 -21.47 2.03
C GLN A 290 -7.62 -23.00 1.90
N ASP A 291 -7.03 -23.64 2.88
CA ASP A 291 -7.17 -25.07 3.08
C ASP A 291 -8.55 -25.34 3.72
N PRO A 292 -9.49 -26.02 3.02
CA PRO A 292 -10.84 -26.23 3.54
C PRO A 292 -10.87 -27.14 4.78
N GLU A 293 -9.82 -27.91 5.05
CA GLU A 293 -9.71 -28.78 6.22
C GLU A 293 -9.06 -28.08 7.42
N SER A 294 -8.65 -26.82 7.28
CA SER A 294 -7.95 -26.06 8.31
C SER A 294 -8.74 -24.85 8.78
N ASP A 295 -8.87 -24.69 10.10
CA ASP A 295 -9.37 -23.48 10.73
C ASP A 295 -8.36 -22.32 10.65
N THR A 296 -7.10 -22.62 10.36
CA THR A 296 -6.06 -21.62 10.19
C THR A 296 -6.16 -20.98 8.81
N LYS A 297 -6.23 -19.66 8.77
CA LYS A 297 -6.25 -18.89 7.55
C LYS A 297 -4.92 -19.04 6.79
N SER A 298 -4.97 -19.56 5.57
CA SER A 298 -3.78 -19.87 4.76
C SER A 298 -3.52 -18.87 3.62
N TYR A 299 -4.34 -17.81 3.50
CA TYR A 299 -4.12 -16.72 2.56
C TYR A 299 -3.84 -15.39 3.29
N MET A 300 -2.93 -14.58 2.73
CA MET A 300 -2.41 -13.38 3.38
C MET A 300 -3.44 -12.25 3.47
N ASP A 301 -3.36 -11.48 4.56
CA ASP A 301 -3.93 -10.13 4.64
C ASP A 301 -2.91 -9.12 4.10
N LEU A 302 -3.18 -8.56 2.93
CA LEU A 302 -2.31 -7.56 2.29
C LEU A 302 -2.67 -6.16 2.79
N LEU A 303 -2.10 -5.79 3.91
CA LEU A 303 -2.52 -4.74 4.83
C LEU A 303 -2.56 -3.32 4.23
N TYR A 304 -1.46 -2.87 3.61
CA TYR A 304 -1.28 -1.47 3.20
C TYR A 304 -0.71 -1.37 1.79
N ARG A 305 -0.98 -2.36 0.95
CA ARG A 305 -0.46 -2.42 -0.41
C ARG A 305 -1.18 -1.45 -1.34
N SER A 306 -0.50 -1.09 -2.42
CA SER A 306 -1.13 -0.45 -3.58
C SER A 306 -1.82 -1.51 -4.45
N ASN A 307 -3.10 -1.78 -4.21
CA ASN A 307 -3.84 -2.86 -4.88
C ASN A 307 -3.75 -2.77 -6.42
N HIS A 308 -3.88 -1.58 -6.98
CA HIS A 308 -3.84 -1.35 -8.43
C HIS A 308 -2.45 -1.51 -9.10
N SER A 309 -1.41 -1.78 -8.32
CA SER A 309 -0.04 -1.91 -8.85
C SER A 309 0.33 -3.34 -9.22
N PHE A 310 -0.54 -4.31 -8.93
CA PHE A 310 -0.27 -5.73 -9.07
C PHE A 310 -1.50 -6.46 -9.59
N MET A 311 -1.30 -7.58 -10.26
CA MET A 311 -2.36 -8.49 -10.72
C MET A 311 -3.43 -7.84 -11.63
N GLY A 312 -2.99 -7.00 -12.58
CA GLY A 312 -3.85 -6.34 -13.55
C GLY A 312 -4.48 -5.02 -13.06
N ALA A 313 -5.01 -4.23 -13.97
CA ALA A 313 -5.54 -2.91 -13.72
C ALA A 313 -7.03 -2.90 -13.33
N MET A 314 -7.75 -4.01 -13.55
CA MET A 314 -9.15 -4.15 -13.16
C MET A 314 -9.35 -4.54 -11.69
N ASP A 315 -8.28 -4.71 -10.90
CA ASP A 315 -8.29 -4.97 -9.44
C ASP A 315 -9.10 -6.22 -9.02
N TYR A 316 -9.23 -7.21 -9.88
CA TYR A 316 -9.93 -8.47 -9.54
C TYR A 316 -9.26 -9.20 -8.39
N PHE A 317 -7.93 -9.19 -8.34
CA PHE A 317 -7.16 -9.90 -7.32
C PHE A 317 -6.39 -8.92 -6.46
N ARG A 318 -6.61 -9.02 -5.15
CA ARG A 318 -5.93 -8.19 -4.16
C ARG A 318 -5.01 -8.98 -3.25
N GLY A 319 -4.84 -10.29 -3.54
CA GLY A 319 -3.98 -11.22 -2.82
C GLY A 319 -4.52 -11.71 -1.48
N ASN A 320 -5.81 -11.45 -1.19
CA ASN A 320 -6.54 -11.98 -0.05
C ASN A 320 -7.73 -12.85 -0.53
N ASP A 321 -7.53 -13.56 -1.62
CA ASP A 321 -8.56 -14.35 -2.28
C ASP A 321 -8.66 -15.76 -1.66
N TYR A 322 -9.86 -16.17 -1.26
CA TYR A 322 -10.12 -17.46 -0.59
C TYR A 322 -9.58 -18.66 -1.36
N TYR A 323 -9.79 -18.71 -2.68
CA TYR A 323 -9.28 -19.79 -3.54
C TYR A 323 -7.81 -19.62 -3.91
N GLY A 324 -7.15 -18.56 -3.43
CA GLY A 324 -5.80 -18.19 -3.83
C GLY A 324 -5.72 -17.72 -5.27
N VAL A 325 -4.51 -17.32 -5.69
CA VAL A 325 -4.28 -16.89 -7.07
C VAL A 325 -2.88 -17.21 -7.52
N PHE A 326 -2.77 -17.77 -8.73
CA PHE A 326 -1.53 -17.90 -9.47
C PHE A 326 -1.60 -17.01 -10.71
N HIS A 327 -0.98 -15.87 -10.63
CA HIS A 327 -0.92 -14.85 -11.66
C HIS A 327 0.35 -14.95 -12.48
N LYS A 328 0.23 -14.83 -13.80
CA LYS A 328 1.33 -14.76 -14.77
C LYS A 328 1.06 -13.59 -15.70
N TYR A 329 2.09 -12.87 -16.10
CA TYR A 329 1.91 -11.76 -17.03
C TYR A 329 3.13 -11.52 -17.89
N LEU A 330 2.87 -10.91 -19.06
CA LEU A 330 3.85 -10.44 -20.01
C LEU A 330 3.41 -9.07 -20.54
N GLY A 331 4.35 -8.15 -20.67
CA GLY A 331 4.06 -6.81 -21.17
C GLY A 331 5.16 -6.24 -22.04
N LEU A 332 4.78 -5.24 -22.80
CA LEU A 332 5.64 -4.49 -23.70
C LEU A 332 5.43 -3.00 -23.48
N LYS A 333 6.50 -2.29 -23.14
CA LYS A 333 6.55 -0.83 -23.14
C LYS A 333 7.20 -0.34 -24.41
N TRP A 334 6.56 0.64 -25.03
CA TRP A 334 7.04 1.31 -26.22
C TRP A 334 7.10 2.83 -26.02
N ASN A 335 8.30 3.39 -26.02
CA ASN A 335 8.53 4.82 -26.11
C ASN A 335 8.34 5.25 -27.59
N ALA A 336 7.08 5.42 -28.00
CA ALA A 336 6.70 5.72 -29.38
C ALA A 336 7.27 7.06 -29.86
N THR A 337 7.44 8.01 -28.93
CA THR A 337 8.16 9.27 -29.11
C THR A 337 8.97 9.61 -27.87
N LYS A 338 9.70 10.72 -27.85
CA LYS A 338 10.38 11.24 -26.63
C LYS A 338 9.41 11.58 -25.50
N LYS A 339 8.11 11.67 -25.78
CA LYS A 339 7.08 12.04 -24.79
C LYS A 339 6.00 10.97 -24.64
N LEU A 340 5.72 10.15 -25.63
CA LEU A 340 4.63 9.18 -25.57
C LEU A 340 5.17 7.81 -25.22
N GLU A 341 4.82 7.32 -24.04
CA GLU A 341 4.99 5.93 -23.64
C GLU A 341 3.66 5.20 -23.79
N LEU A 342 3.69 4.05 -24.43
CA LEU A 342 2.60 3.08 -24.52
C LEU A 342 3.00 1.82 -23.77
N ASP A 343 2.06 1.22 -23.05
CA ASP A 343 2.26 -0.02 -22.28
C ASP A 343 1.09 -0.96 -22.60
N LEU A 344 1.40 -2.17 -23.04
CA LEU A 344 0.43 -3.22 -23.29
C LEU A 344 0.85 -4.45 -22.48
N SER A 345 -0.06 -4.97 -21.66
CA SER A 345 0.20 -6.19 -20.89
C SER A 345 -0.96 -7.19 -20.99
N TYR A 346 -0.59 -8.46 -20.95
CA TYR A 346 -1.48 -9.60 -20.87
C TYR A 346 -1.25 -10.29 -19.52
N HIS A 347 -2.33 -10.56 -18.81
CA HIS A 347 -2.36 -11.20 -17.52
C HIS A 347 -3.22 -12.47 -17.61
N HIS A 348 -2.78 -13.54 -16.96
CA HIS A 348 -3.52 -14.79 -16.86
C HIS A 348 -3.60 -15.23 -15.41
N PHE A 349 -4.79 -15.65 -14.99
CA PHE A 349 -5.11 -15.98 -13.60
C PHE A 349 -5.62 -17.40 -13.47
N ASN A 350 -5.05 -18.14 -12.53
CA ASN A 350 -5.54 -19.40 -12.06
C ASN A 350 -5.77 -19.34 -10.54
N SER A 351 -6.74 -20.03 -10.02
CA SER A 351 -6.84 -20.27 -8.58
C SER A 351 -5.81 -21.30 -8.11
N ASP A 352 -5.44 -21.25 -6.83
CA ASP A 352 -4.66 -22.32 -6.18
C ASP A 352 -5.55 -23.53 -5.89
N LYS A 353 -6.74 -23.29 -5.34
CA LYS A 353 -7.70 -24.35 -5.03
C LYS A 353 -8.64 -24.60 -6.21
N TYR A 354 -9.13 -25.80 -6.30
CA TYR A 354 -10.19 -26.15 -7.26
C TYR A 354 -11.50 -25.44 -6.91
N ILE A 355 -12.22 -25.07 -7.94
CA ILE A 355 -13.53 -24.41 -7.88
C ILE A 355 -14.49 -25.32 -8.60
N ASP A 356 -15.55 -25.77 -7.91
CA ASP A 356 -16.61 -26.57 -8.53
C ASP A 356 -17.48 -25.67 -9.43
N VAL A 357 -17.46 -25.98 -10.72
CA VAL A 357 -18.31 -25.36 -11.74
C VAL A 357 -19.20 -26.46 -12.33
N ASP A 358 -20.43 -26.51 -11.90
CA ASP A 358 -21.43 -27.51 -12.35
C ASP A 358 -20.93 -28.97 -12.29
N GLY A 359 -20.20 -29.33 -11.22
CA GLY A 359 -19.66 -30.67 -11.00
C GLY A 359 -18.29 -30.92 -11.69
N SER A 360 -17.66 -29.88 -12.23
CA SER A 360 -16.32 -29.92 -12.80
C SER A 360 -15.35 -29.07 -11.98
N ASP A 361 -14.21 -29.66 -11.63
CA ASP A 361 -13.14 -28.98 -10.89
C ASP A 361 -12.32 -28.07 -11.81
N GLU A 362 -12.45 -26.76 -11.64
CA GLU A 362 -11.79 -25.74 -12.46
C GLU A 362 -10.78 -24.93 -11.67
N LYS A 363 -9.75 -24.45 -12.36
CA LYS A 363 -8.74 -23.51 -11.81
C LYS A 363 -8.55 -22.26 -12.67
N ASN A 364 -8.96 -22.30 -13.94
CA ASN A 364 -8.79 -21.16 -14.82
C ASN A 364 -9.81 -20.07 -14.47
N LEU A 365 -9.30 -18.89 -14.10
CA LEU A 365 -10.14 -17.74 -13.75
C LEU A 365 -10.31 -16.75 -14.91
N GLY A 366 -9.46 -16.84 -15.92
CA GLY A 366 -9.53 -15.95 -17.08
C GLY A 366 -8.27 -15.16 -17.33
N SER A 367 -8.39 -14.16 -18.20
CA SER A 367 -7.27 -13.33 -18.65
C SER A 367 -7.68 -11.87 -18.77
N GLU A 368 -6.76 -10.97 -18.43
CA GLU A 368 -6.93 -9.53 -18.55
C GLU A 368 -5.92 -8.94 -19.53
N ILE A 369 -6.35 -7.97 -20.31
CA ILE A 369 -5.47 -7.19 -21.18
C ILE A 369 -5.57 -5.74 -20.76
N ASP A 370 -4.40 -5.14 -20.48
CA ASP A 370 -4.26 -3.75 -20.10
C ASP A 370 -3.55 -2.97 -21.17
N PHE A 371 -4.13 -1.86 -21.59
CA PHE A 371 -3.48 -0.84 -22.38
C PHE A 371 -3.39 0.45 -21.60
N LYS A 372 -2.20 1.04 -21.55
CA LYS A 372 -1.95 2.33 -20.87
C LYS A 372 -1.12 3.23 -21.77
N PHE A 373 -1.30 4.53 -21.62
CA PHE A 373 -0.42 5.53 -22.19
C PHE A 373 -0.10 6.64 -21.20
N THR A 374 1.09 7.20 -21.35
CA THR A 374 1.57 8.32 -20.54
C THR A 374 2.14 9.39 -21.48
N TYR A 375 1.68 10.63 -21.32
CA TYR A 375 2.11 11.75 -22.13
C TYR A 375 2.38 13.01 -21.30
N PRO A 376 3.65 13.36 -21.00
CA PRO A 376 4.00 14.62 -20.36
C PRO A 376 3.80 15.79 -21.35
N ILE A 377 2.71 16.54 -21.16
CA ILE A 377 2.39 17.72 -21.97
C ILE A 377 3.43 18.80 -21.72
N ARG A 378 3.78 19.04 -20.45
CA ARG A 378 4.79 19.99 -19.97
C ARG A 378 5.46 19.41 -18.71
N LYS A 379 6.50 20.07 -18.20
CA LYS A 379 7.25 19.64 -17.01
C LYS A 379 6.36 19.26 -15.80
N TYR A 380 5.22 19.93 -15.63
CA TYR A 380 4.32 19.75 -14.47
C TYR A 380 2.94 19.25 -14.86
N ILE A 381 2.72 18.88 -16.12
CA ILE A 381 1.42 18.44 -16.62
C ILE A 381 1.59 17.10 -17.31
N MET A 382 1.02 16.06 -16.68
CA MET A 382 1.01 14.70 -17.19
C MET A 382 -0.42 14.34 -17.61
N PHE A 383 -0.55 13.71 -18.77
CA PHE A 383 -1.78 13.08 -19.21
C PHE A 383 -1.56 11.57 -19.26
N GLU A 384 -2.38 10.84 -18.55
CA GLU A 384 -2.36 9.39 -18.47
C GLU A 384 -3.74 8.85 -18.77
N GLY A 385 -3.81 7.72 -19.44
CA GLY A 385 -5.06 7.03 -19.71
C GLY A 385 -4.82 5.56 -20.01
N GLY A 386 -5.91 4.79 -20.06
CA GLY A 386 -5.83 3.38 -20.35
C GLY A 386 -7.20 2.78 -20.56
N TYR A 387 -7.20 1.56 -21.02
CA TYR A 387 -8.36 0.70 -21.14
C TYR A 387 -7.96 -0.72 -20.81
N SER A 388 -8.75 -1.35 -19.94
CA SER A 388 -8.51 -2.71 -19.49
C SER A 388 -9.78 -3.54 -19.65
N PHE A 389 -9.63 -4.80 -19.97
CA PHE A 389 -10.76 -5.72 -20.03
C PHE A 389 -10.37 -7.11 -19.57
N MET A 390 -11.33 -7.79 -18.93
CA MET A 390 -11.19 -9.14 -18.41
C MET A 390 -12.05 -10.09 -19.26
N LEU A 391 -11.45 -11.18 -19.70
CA LEU A 391 -12.13 -12.36 -20.24
C LEU A 391 -12.23 -13.38 -19.12
N ALA A 392 -13.35 -13.34 -18.38
CA ALA A 392 -13.60 -14.21 -17.25
C ALA A 392 -14.08 -15.59 -17.70
N THR A 393 -13.76 -16.63 -16.93
CA THR A 393 -14.34 -17.97 -17.06
C THR A 393 -15.51 -18.13 -16.09
N ASP A 394 -16.27 -19.23 -16.20
CA ASP A 394 -17.38 -19.53 -15.29
C ASP A 394 -16.93 -19.75 -13.83
N ALA A 395 -15.66 -20.07 -13.59
CA ALA A 395 -15.08 -20.17 -12.26
C ALA A 395 -14.89 -18.81 -11.58
N MET A 396 -14.73 -17.71 -12.34
CA MET A 396 -14.46 -16.38 -11.80
C MET A 396 -15.60 -15.84 -10.91
N PRO A 397 -16.89 -15.89 -11.33
CA PRO A 397 -18.00 -15.45 -10.48
C PRO A 397 -18.07 -16.21 -9.16
N ILE A 398 -17.81 -17.51 -9.17
CA ILE A 398 -17.79 -18.35 -7.97
C ILE A 398 -16.63 -17.93 -7.07
N ALA A 399 -15.42 -17.78 -7.64
CA ALA A 399 -14.24 -17.33 -6.91
C ALA A 399 -14.44 -15.97 -6.22
N LYS A 400 -15.25 -15.10 -6.82
CA LYS A 400 -15.56 -13.76 -6.30
C LYS A 400 -16.81 -13.71 -5.42
N GLY A 401 -17.42 -14.86 -5.10
CA GLY A 401 -18.63 -14.94 -4.28
C GLY A 401 -19.83 -14.24 -4.92
N ARG A 402 -19.86 -14.18 -6.26
CA ARG A 402 -20.89 -13.53 -7.06
C ARG A 402 -21.43 -14.46 -8.15
N PRO A 403 -21.93 -15.66 -7.77
CA PRO A 403 -22.49 -16.60 -8.75
C PRO A 403 -23.74 -16.01 -9.39
N GLY A 404 -23.97 -16.32 -10.67
CA GLY A 404 -25.12 -15.88 -11.45
C GLY A 404 -24.78 -15.75 -12.92
N ASN A 405 -25.76 -15.31 -13.73
CA ASN A 405 -25.51 -15.01 -15.13
C ASN A 405 -24.60 -13.81 -15.25
N THR A 406 -23.36 -14.07 -15.59
CA THR A 406 -22.32 -13.05 -15.81
C THR A 406 -21.90 -13.04 -17.26
N ASP A 407 -21.61 -11.84 -17.77
CA ASP A 407 -20.93 -11.76 -19.06
C ASP A 407 -19.46 -12.21 -18.90
N SER A 408 -18.96 -12.96 -19.86
CA SER A 408 -17.53 -13.32 -19.90
C SER A 408 -16.63 -12.11 -20.17
N TRP A 409 -17.17 -11.05 -20.78
CA TRP A 409 -16.47 -9.81 -21.04
C TRP A 409 -16.77 -8.74 -19.99
N GLN A 410 -15.72 -8.20 -19.39
CA GLN A 410 -15.77 -7.15 -18.37
C GLN A 410 -14.81 -6.02 -18.77
N ASP A 411 -15.19 -4.74 -18.58
CA ASP A 411 -14.35 -3.58 -18.93
C ASP A 411 -14.52 -2.36 -18.00
#